data_7cb3836789cbabe925eb9d6ba50096c7
#
_entry.id   7cb3836789cbabe925eb9d6ba50096c7
#
_cell.length_a   1.000
_cell.length_b   1.000
_cell.length_c   1.000
_cell.angle_alpha   90.00
_cell.angle_beta   90.00
_cell.angle_gamma   90.00
#
_symmetry.space_group_name_H-M   'P 1'
#
loop_
_entity.id
_entity.type
_entity.pdbx_description
1 polymer ?
#
loop_
_entity_poly.entity_id
_entity_poly.type
_entity_poly.pdbx_seq_one_letter_code
_entity_poly.pdbx_strand_id
1 'polypeptide(L)'
;MTYVDGFVAAVPTANREKYRIHAEKAAVVFKEHGALKLVECWGDDVPDGELTSFPMAVQCKPGETVVFSWILWPSRQARDEGMKKVMADPRSKPDVNPMPFDGKRLIYGGFEMIVDA
;
A
#
# COMPACT_ATOMS: atom_id res chain seq x y z
N MET A 1 10.96 9.60 -15.67
CA MET A 1 9.51 9.28 -15.67
C MET A 1 9.12 8.88 -14.28
N THR A 2 8.12 9.55 -13.74
CA THR A 2 7.59 9.21 -12.42
C THR A 2 6.98 7.81 -12.43
N TYR A 3 7.20 7.08 -11.38
CA TYR A 3 6.77 5.69 -11.25
C TYR A 3 5.90 5.52 -10.02
N VAL A 4 4.89 4.66 -10.11
CA VAL A 4 3.90 4.46 -9.06
C VAL A 4 3.81 2.99 -8.68
N ASP A 5 3.94 2.67 -7.40
CA ASP A 5 3.49 1.40 -6.87
C ASP A 5 2.08 1.57 -6.34
N GLY A 6 1.17 0.71 -6.80
CA GLY A 6 -0.22 0.70 -6.34
C GLY A 6 -0.50 -0.54 -5.51
N PHE A 7 -1.36 -0.38 -4.50
CA PHE A 7 -1.71 -1.46 -3.58
C PHE A 7 -3.21 -1.46 -3.29
N VAL A 8 -3.78 -2.65 -3.15
CA VAL A 8 -5.13 -2.80 -2.61
C VAL A 8 -5.08 -3.90 -1.55
N ALA A 9 -5.69 -3.67 -0.41
CA ALA A 9 -5.70 -4.62 0.69
C ALA A 9 -7.07 -4.65 1.37
N ALA A 10 -7.38 -5.77 2.02
CA ALA A 10 -8.54 -5.90 2.90
C ALA A 10 -8.03 -5.84 4.34
N VAL A 11 -8.50 -4.86 5.10
CA VAL A 11 -8.06 -4.61 6.47
C VAL A 11 -9.25 -4.76 7.41
N PRO A 12 -9.13 -5.51 8.52
CA PRO A 12 -10.20 -5.53 9.51
C PRO A 12 -10.60 -4.10 9.90
N THR A 13 -11.87 -3.78 9.79
CA THR A 13 -12.38 -2.42 10.04
C THR A 13 -11.99 -1.93 11.43
N ALA A 14 -11.96 -2.82 12.41
CA ALA A 14 -11.55 -2.51 13.78
C ALA A 14 -10.06 -2.14 13.88
N ASN A 15 -9.25 -2.46 12.86
CA ASN A 15 -7.82 -2.17 12.85
C ASN A 15 -7.46 -0.86 12.14
N ARG A 16 -8.43 0.00 11.87
CA ARG A 16 -8.19 1.27 11.16
C ARG A 16 -7.04 2.08 11.78
N GLU A 17 -7.07 2.27 13.08
CA GLU A 17 -6.05 3.06 13.76
C GLU A 17 -4.69 2.34 13.79
N LYS A 18 -4.69 1.04 14.00
CA LYS A 18 -3.47 0.23 13.93
C LYS A 18 -2.85 0.29 12.54
N TYR A 19 -3.69 0.26 11.50
CA TYR A 19 -3.25 0.37 10.12
C TYR A 19 -2.63 1.75 9.85
N ARG A 20 -3.28 2.81 10.31
CA ARG A 20 -2.77 4.18 10.15
C ARG A 20 -1.38 4.33 10.77
N ILE A 21 -1.20 3.82 11.99
CA ILE A 21 0.10 3.86 12.68
C ILE A 21 1.15 3.05 11.93
N HIS A 22 0.79 1.83 11.49
CA HIS A 22 1.66 0.99 10.67
C HIS A 22 2.13 1.73 9.41
N ALA A 23 1.21 2.34 8.70
CA ALA A 23 1.49 3.05 7.45
C ALA A 23 2.34 4.30 7.68
N GLU A 24 2.11 5.05 8.76
CA GLU A 24 2.93 6.21 9.10
C GLU A 24 4.39 5.82 9.36
N LYS A 25 4.61 4.73 10.08
CA LYS A 25 5.96 4.21 10.32
C LYS A 25 6.62 3.76 9.01
N ALA A 26 5.89 3.06 8.16
CA ALA A 26 6.39 2.63 6.85
C ALA A 26 6.73 3.85 5.97
N ALA A 27 5.90 4.89 5.98
CA ALA A 27 6.11 6.08 5.17
C ALA A 27 7.45 6.76 5.47
N VAL A 28 7.86 6.83 6.73
CA VAL A 28 9.16 7.38 7.12
C VAL A 28 10.30 6.62 6.44
N VAL A 29 10.23 5.29 6.48
CA VAL A 29 11.26 4.41 5.90
C VAL A 29 11.30 4.55 4.38
N PHE A 30 10.14 4.50 3.72
CA PHE A 30 10.06 4.66 2.26
C PHE A 30 10.62 6.01 1.80
N LYS A 31 10.26 7.10 2.49
CA LYS A 31 10.75 8.44 2.11
C LYS A 31 12.24 8.59 2.30
N GLU A 32 12.81 8.01 3.34
CA GLU A 32 14.27 8.01 3.54
C GLU A 32 15.00 7.24 2.45
N HIS A 33 14.36 6.24 1.85
CA HIS A 33 14.95 5.44 0.77
C HIS A 33 14.53 5.88 -0.63
N GLY A 34 14.02 7.10 -0.78
CA GLY A 34 13.86 7.74 -2.07
C GLY A 34 12.42 7.88 -2.59
N ALA A 35 11.42 7.40 -1.87
CA ALA A 35 10.03 7.65 -2.26
C ALA A 35 9.70 9.13 -2.15
N LEU A 36 8.99 9.66 -3.13
CA LEU A 36 8.52 11.04 -3.13
C LEU A 36 7.30 11.21 -2.22
N LYS A 37 6.43 10.21 -2.21
CA LYS A 37 5.15 10.30 -1.51
C LYS A 37 4.61 8.90 -1.25
N LEU A 38 3.96 8.72 -0.11
CA LEU A 38 3.21 7.53 0.23
C LEU A 38 1.83 7.97 0.70
N VAL A 39 0.78 7.43 0.09
CA VAL A 39 -0.61 7.80 0.37
C VAL A 39 -1.42 6.57 0.67
N GLU A 40 -2.17 6.60 1.77
CA GLU A 40 -3.07 5.54 2.19
C GLU A 40 -4.50 6.05 2.23
N CYS A 41 -5.43 5.32 1.59
CA CYS A 41 -6.83 5.72 1.53
C CYS A 41 -7.73 4.61 2.07
N TRP A 42 -8.59 4.97 3.01
CA TRP A 42 -9.53 4.06 3.64
C TRP A 42 -10.85 4.03 2.88
N GLY A 43 -11.34 2.83 2.53
CA GLY A 43 -12.57 2.67 1.77
C GLY A 43 -13.77 3.35 2.42
N ASP A 44 -14.49 4.14 1.64
CA ASP A 44 -15.66 4.91 2.09
C ASP A 44 -16.88 4.62 1.22
N ASP A 45 -16.75 4.78 -0.09
CA ASP A 45 -17.82 4.52 -1.05
C ASP A 45 -17.30 3.57 -2.12
N VAL A 46 -17.25 2.28 -1.78
CA VAL A 46 -16.68 1.24 -2.65
C VAL A 46 -17.76 0.25 -3.02
N PRO A 47 -18.23 0.24 -4.28
CA PRO A 47 -19.28 -0.68 -4.72
C PRO A 47 -18.82 -2.14 -4.68
N ASP A 48 -19.77 -3.04 -4.38
CA ASP A 48 -19.48 -4.49 -4.40
C ASP A 48 -19.26 -5.04 -5.81
N GLY A 49 -19.80 -4.32 -6.83
CA GLY A 49 -19.63 -4.72 -8.21
C GLY A 49 -20.45 -5.97 -8.60
N GLU A 50 -20.34 -6.35 -9.87
CA GLU A 50 -20.97 -7.57 -10.38
C GLU A 50 -19.93 -8.56 -10.90
N LEU A 51 -19.14 -8.16 -11.91
CA LEU A 51 -18.08 -9.02 -12.45
C LEU A 51 -16.82 -8.95 -11.63
N THR A 52 -16.47 -7.77 -11.16
CA THR A 52 -15.32 -7.55 -10.29
C THR A 52 -15.49 -6.22 -9.56
N SER A 53 -14.64 -6.00 -8.57
CA SER A 53 -14.64 -4.80 -7.74
C SER A 53 -13.38 -4.77 -6.91
N PHE A 54 -13.14 -3.66 -6.20
CA PHE A 54 -12.04 -3.64 -5.22
C PHE A 54 -12.23 -4.70 -4.14
N PRO A 55 -13.42 -4.87 -3.54
CA PRO A 55 -13.61 -5.95 -2.55
C PRO A 55 -13.36 -7.35 -3.12
N MET A 56 -13.85 -7.64 -4.33
CA MET A 56 -13.65 -8.95 -4.96
C MET A 56 -12.16 -9.22 -5.23
N ALA A 57 -11.43 -8.20 -5.66
CA ALA A 57 -10.01 -8.34 -6.01
C ALA A 57 -9.15 -8.78 -4.82
N VAL A 58 -9.53 -8.41 -3.61
CA VAL A 58 -8.80 -8.76 -2.38
C VAL A 58 -9.55 -9.75 -1.50
N GLN A 59 -10.60 -10.37 -2.02
CA GLN A 59 -11.43 -11.33 -1.28
C GLN A 59 -11.85 -10.77 0.09
N CYS A 60 -12.38 -9.55 0.07
CA CYS A 60 -12.77 -8.83 1.27
C CYS A 60 -13.87 -9.58 2.02
N LYS A 61 -13.67 -9.81 3.30
CA LYS A 61 -14.60 -10.53 4.17
C LYS A 61 -15.51 -9.53 4.92
N PRO A 62 -16.66 -10.01 5.46
CA PRO A 62 -17.45 -9.19 6.37
C PRO A 62 -16.57 -8.67 7.52
N GLY A 63 -16.76 -7.41 7.90
CA GLY A 63 -15.95 -6.78 8.93
C GLY A 63 -14.60 -6.25 8.47
N GLU A 64 -14.33 -6.32 7.16
CA GLU A 64 -13.12 -5.77 6.57
C GLU A 64 -13.45 -4.56 5.68
N THR A 65 -12.47 -3.68 5.55
CA THR A 65 -12.55 -2.48 4.69
C THR A 65 -11.42 -2.53 3.67
N VAL A 66 -11.74 -2.17 2.42
CA VAL A 66 -10.72 -2.08 1.37
C VAL A 66 -9.89 -0.83 1.57
N VAL A 67 -8.58 -0.97 1.44
CA VAL A 67 -7.62 0.13 1.48
C VAL A 67 -6.96 0.23 0.11
N PHE A 68 -6.89 1.44 -0.41
CA PHE A 68 -6.22 1.76 -1.67
C PHE A 68 -5.06 2.69 -1.37
N SER A 69 -3.86 2.33 -1.85
CA SER A 69 -2.68 3.12 -1.54
C SER A 69 -1.72 3.18 -2.72
N TRP A 70 -0.84 4.18 -2.71
CA TRP A 70 0.21 4.30 -3.72
C TRP A 70 1.45 4.94 -3.16
N ILE A 71 2.58 4.62 -3.80
CA ILE A 71 3.89 5.19 -3.50
C ILE A 71 4.44 5.77 -4.80
N LEU A 72 4.84 7.04 -4.76
CA LEU A 72 5.44 7.73 -5.90
C LEU A 72 6.96 7.69 -5.80
N TRP A 73 7.61 7.42 -6.95
CA TRP A 73 9.06 7.40 -7.07
C TRP A 73 9.49 8.28 -8.24
N PRO A 74 10.71 8.87 -8.20
CA PRO A 74 11.20 9.67 -9.33
C PRO A 74 11.32 8.89 -10.63
N SER A 75 11.59 7.57 -10.54
CA SER A 75 11.78 6.68 -11.68
C SER A 75 11.63 5.23 -11.23
N ARG A 76 11.55 4.32 -12.18
CA ARG A 76 11.57 2.89 -11.89
C ARG A 76 12.88 2.47 -11.24
N GLN A 77 14.00 3.01 -11.70
CA GLN A 77 15.31 2.70 -11.11
C GLN A 77 15.36 3.12 -9.63
N ALA A 78 14.88 4.32 -9.32
CA ALA A 78 14.80 4.79 -7.94
C ALA A 78 13.91 3.89 -7.09
N ARG A 79 12.80 3.41 -7.66
CA ARG A 79 11.89 2.46 -7.01
C ARG A 79 12.57 1.14 -6.72
N ASP A 80 13.24 0.55 -7.70
CA ASP A 80 13.90 -0.74 -7.55
C ASP A 80 14.99 -0.68 -6.47
N GLU A 81 15.80 0.36 -6.48
CA GLU A 81 16.84 0.58 -5.48
C GLU A 81 16.25 0.89 -4.10
N GLY A 82 15.26 1.78 -4.06
CA GLY A 82 14.60 2.17 -2.80
C GLY A 82 13.88 1.02 -2.15
N MET A 83 13.17 0.22 -2.94
CA MET A 83 12.44 -0.95 -2.42
C MET A 83 13.38 -1.97 -1.80
N LYS A 84 14.55 -2.22 -2.41
CA LYS A 84 15.57 -3.10 -1.83
C LYS A 84 16.02 -2.58 -0.47
N LYS A 85 16.27 -1.28 -0.37
CA LYS A 85 16.71 -0.66 0.89
C LYS A 85 15.63 -0.72 1.97
N VAL A 86 14.37 -0.50 1.59
CA VAL A 86 13.22 -0.63 2.50
C VAL A 86 13.14 -2.04 3.04
N MET A 87 13.22 -3.05 2.16
CA MET A 87 13.13 -4.46 2.56
C MET A 87 14.29 -4.90 3.45
N ALA A 88 15.45 -4.29 3.28
CA ALA A 88 16.65 -4.56 4.11
C ALA A 88 16.67 -3.73 5.40
N ASP A 89 15.82 -2.72 5.52
CA ASP A 89 15.79 -1.85 6.69
C ASP A 89 15.19 -2.59 7.89
N PRO A 90 15.88 -2.63 9.04
CA PRO A 90 15.36 -3.32 10.23
C PRO A 90 13.98 -2.83 10.69
N ARG A 91 13.65 -1.56 10.42
CA ARG A 91 12.35 -0.97 10.81
C ARG A 91 11.18 -1.55 10.01
N SER A 92 11.45 -2.20 8.88
CA SER A 92 10.43 -2.82 8.02
C SER A 92 10.14 -4.28 8.39
N LYS A 93 10.86 -4.84 9.34
CA LYS A 93 10.67 -6.24 9.75
C LYS A 93 9.32 -6.43 10.45
N PRO A 94 8.64 -7.58 10.24
CA PRO A 94 7.33 -7.83 10.84
C PRO A 94 7.29 -7.77 12.37
N ASP A 95 8.39 -8.07 13.04
CA ASP A 95 8.49 -7.96 14.51
C ASP A 95 8.64 -6.52 14.99
N VAL A 96 9.06 -5.61 14.14
CA VAL A 96 9.21 -4.17 14.45
C VAL A 96 7.96 -3.39 14.03
N ASN A 97 7.44 -3.67 12.84
CA ASN A 97 6.25 -3.01 12.31
C ASN A 97 5.30 -4.04 11.69
N PRO A 98 4.55 -4.79 12.52
CA PRO A 98 3.66 -5.83 12.01
C PRO A 98 2.52 -5.27 11.18
N MET A 99 2.15 -5.99 10.12
CA MET A 99 1.00 -5.65 9.30
C MET A 99 -0.30 -6.08 10.01
N PRO A 100 -1.22 -5.15 10.28
CA PRO A 100 -2.47 -5.46 10.97
C PRO A 100 -3.56 -6.00 10.04
N PHE A 101 -3.17 -6.78 9.02
CA PHE A 101 -4.07 -7.38 8.03
C PHE A 101 -3.41 -8.59 7.38
N ASP A 102 -4.22 -9.35 6.60
CA ASP A 102 -3.75 -10.53 5.89
C ASP A 102 -2.98 -10.12 4.61
N GLY A 103 -1.66 -10.16 4.67
CA GLY A 103 -0.78 -9.80 3.55
C GLY A 103 -0.90 -10.74 2.34
N LYS A 104 -1.46 -11.94 2.49
CA LYS A 104 -1.63 -12.88 1.38
C LYS A 104 -2.70 -12.44 0.39
N ARG A 105 -3.62 -11.58 0.81
CA ARG A 105 -4.68 -11.04 -0.04
C ARG A 105 -4.35 -9.64 -0.58
N LEU A 106 -3.19 -9.11 -0.24
CA LEU A 106 -2.70 -7.85 -0.79
C LEU A 106 -2.38 -8.03 -2.27
N ILE A 107 -2.90 -7.14 -3.11
CA ILE A 107 -2.47 -7.06 -4.51
C ILE A 107 -1.65 -5.79 -4.70
N TYR A 108 -0.63 -5.87 -5.57
CA TYR A 108 0.27 -4.75 -5.79
C TYR A 108 0.94 -4.84 -7.15
N GLY A 109 1.45 -3.73 -7.62
CA GLY A 109 2.20 -3.69 -8.87
C GLY A 109 2.80 -2.32 -9.11
N GLY A 110 3.75 -2.27 -10.03
CA GLY A 110 4.41 -1.03 -10.44
C GLY A 110 3.91 -0.57 -11.80
N PHE A 111 3.70 0.74 -11.94
CA PHE A 111 3.08 1.35 -13.11
C PHE A 111 3.84 2.59 -13.55
N GLU A 112 4.01 2.75 -14.87
CA GLU A 112 4.50 3.99 -15.44
C GLU A 112 3.37 5.01 -15.47
N MET A 113 3.67 6.23 -15.01
CA MET A 113 2.72 7.32 -15.11
C MET A 113 2.73 7.85 -16.54
N ILE A 114 1.61 7.73 -17.27
CA ILE A 114 1.51 8.17 -18.67
C ILE A 114 0.69 9.47 -18.82
N VAL A 115 -0.05 9.86 -17.82
CA VAL A 115 -0.75 11.14 -17.77
C VAL A 115 -0.68 11.68 -16.36
N ASP A 116 -0.23 12.91 -16.23
CA ASP A 116 -0.20 13.66 -14.98
C ASP A 116 -0.65 15.09 -15.32
N ALA A 117 -1.94 15.28 -15.37
CA ALA A 117 -2.55 16.55 -15.77
C ALA A 117 -2.83 17.48 -14.59
#